data_4ba2384bb002035d592bf60d792aea31
#
_entry.id   4ba2384bb002035d592bf60d792aea31
#
_cell.length_a   1.000
_cell.length_b   1.000
_cell.length_c   1.000
_cell.angle_alpha   90.00
_cell.angle_beta   90.00
_cell.angle_gamma   90.00
#
_symmetry.space_group_name_H-M   'P 1'
#
loop_
_entity.id
_entity.type
_entity.pdbx_description
1 polymer ?
#
loop_
_entity_poly.entity_id
_entity_poly.type
_entity_poly.pdbx_seq_one_letter_code
_entity_poly.pdbx_strand_id
1 'polypeptide(L)'
;MATPTTREQLKEYALRALGQPVIEINVDNDQLEDRLDEALQYYSQYHMNAIRRCYLKYQYTQADYDRIVTNGDVSESQTKNSVTTTWKENANYIVVPESVISVTNIFPFSSKGSLNLFDVRYQMRLNDLYDFSSTSVVNYDIVMRQLDFLDHILVGEKPLRFNQNDNKLFIDMDWKEDLQVGEYLVIDXFRXLDPETFTDVYNDQWLKRYVTTLFKKQWGANLSKFNGVAMIGGVTLNGGQIYSESLQECEKLETEIRTTFEEPHNFIIG
;
A
#
# COMPACT_ATOMS: atom_id res chain seq x y z
N MET A 1 16.31 14.24 24.38
CA MET A 1 15.12 13.37 24.45
C MET A 1 15.30 12.25 23.44
N ALA A 2 14.98 11.03 23.86
CA ALA A 2 15.03 9.92 22.90
C ALA A 2 13.94 10.10 21.87
N THR A 3 14.28 9.82 20.62
CA THR A 3 13.31 9.77 19.51
C THR A 3 12.33 8.63 19.76
N PRO A 4 11.03 8.81 19.50
CA PRO A 4 10.09 7.72 19.71
C PRO A 4 10.37 6.57 18.73
N THR A 5 10.51 5.37 19.28
CA THR A 5 10.76 4.15 18.53
C THR A 5 9.70 3.07 18.81
N THR A 6 8.73 3.38 19.68
CA THR A 6 7.62 2.47 20.01
C THR A 6 6.31 3.22 20.06
N ARG A 7 5.21 2.49 19.99
CA ARG A 7 3.84 3.05 20.14
C ARG A 7 3.72 3.86 21.44
N GLU A 8 4.19 3.29 22.54
CA GLU A 8 4.12 3.93 23.88
C GLU A 8 4.88 5.26 23.90
N GLN A 9 6.08 5.29 23.33
CA GLN A 9 6.89 6.50 23.27
C GLN A 9 6.25 7.58 22.42
N LEU A 10 5.56 7.19 21.33
CA LEU A 10 4.83 8.13 20.48
C LEU A 10 3.60 8.70 21.23
N LYS A 11 2.85 7.85 21.97
CA LYS A 11 1.74 8.30 22.82
C LYS A 11 2.24 9.30 23.88
N GLU A 12 3.33 8.94 24.58
CA GLU A 12 3.93 9.85 25.59
C GLU A 12 4.38 11.16 24.96
N TYR A 13 4.98 11.11 23.78
CA TYR A 13 5.41 12.32 23.06
C TYR A 13 4.20 13.23 22.80
N ALA A 14 3.12 12.66 22.27
CA ALA A 14 1.92 13.43 21.93
C ALA A 14 1.24 14.02 23.18
N LEU A 15 1.17 13.24 24.27
CA LEU A 15 0.62 13.72 25.54
C LEU A 15 1.47 14.84 26.15
N ARG A 16 2.81 14.73 26.08
CA ARG A 16 3.70 15.80 26.53
C ARG A 16 3.52 17.07 25.69
N ALA A 17 3.30 16.92 24.39
CA ALA A 17 3.03 18.07 23.51
C ALA A 17 1.71 18.77 23.86
N LEU A 18 0.74 18.03 24.41
CA LEU A 18 -0.54 18.59 24.88
C LEU A 18 -0.45 19.17 26.29
N GLY A 19 0.66 18.93 27.01
CA GLY A 19 0.92 19.56 28.31
C GLY A 19 1.08 18.61 29.49
N GLN A 20 1.00 17.30 29.28
CA GLN A 20 1.23 16.34 30.36
C GLN A 20 2.70 16.37 30.79
N PRO A 21 3.05 16.23 32.07
CA PRO A 21 2.19 15.98 33.24
C PRO A 21 1.69 17.26 33.97
N VAL A 22 1.98 18.43 33.43
CA VAL A 22 1.60 19.72 34.08
C VAL A 22 0.08 19.87 34.05
N ILE A 23 -0.54 19.49 32.90
CA ILE A 23 -2.00 19.48 32.73
C ILE A 23 -2.44 18.04 32.63
N GLU A 24 -3.50 17.66 33.33
CA GLU A 24 -4.08 16.35 33.24
C GLU A 24 -4.92 16.24 31.94
N ILE A 25 -4.55 15.32 31.08
CA ILE A 25 -5.24 15.05 29.82
C ILE A 25 -6.20 13.88 30.06
N ASN A 26 -7.49 14.17 30.15
CA ASN A 26 -8.53 13.20 30.51
C ASN A 26 -8.97 12.43 29.27
N VAL A 27 -8.12 11.53 28.79
CA VAL A 27 -8.39 10.60 27.68
C VAL A 27 -7.94 9.23 28.13
N ASP A 28 -8.79 8.25 27.92
CA ASP A 28 -8.50 6.86 28.29
C ASP A 28 -7.44 6.26 27.33
N ASN A 29 -6.67 5.31 27.84
CA ASN A 29 -5.60 4.68 27.04
C ASN A 29 -6.17 3.97 25.80
N ASP A 30 -7.32 3.34 25.90
CA ASP A 30 -7.95 2.68 24.75
C ASP A 30 -8.34 3.69 23.67
N GLN A 31 -8.81 4.90 24.08
CA GLN A 31 -9.09 5.98 23.14
C GLN A 31 -7.82 6.47 22.44
N LEU A 32 -6.70 6.51 23.17
CA LEU A 32 -5.39 6.90 22.59
C LEU A 32 -4.91 5.86 21.57
N GLU A 33 -5.09 4.57 21.88
CA GLU A 33 -4.74 3.48 20.93
C GLU A 33 -5.57 3.56 19.66
N ASP A 34 -6.90 3.75 19.79
CA ASP A 34 -7.79 3.90 18.62
C ASP A 34 -7.34 5.05 17.72
N ARG A 35 -7.00 6.20 18.33
CA ARG A 35 -6.54 7.37 17.55
C ARG A 35 -5.16 7.13 16.93
N LEU A 36 -4.31 6.38 17.61
CA LEU A 36 -3.00 6.02 17.08
C LEU A 36 -3.14 5.07 15.87
N ASP A 37 -4.02 4.08 15.97
CA ASP A 37 -4.30 3.17 14.86
C ASP A 37 -4.86 3.92 13.66
N GLU A 38 -5.80 4.86 13.91
CA GLU A 38 -6.34 5.74 12.85
C GLU A 38 -5.22 6.55 12.17
N ALA A 39 -4.29 7.08 12.97
CA ALA A 39 -3.16 7.86 12.44
C ALA A 39 -2.22 6.99 11.59
N LEU A 40 -1.90 5.80 12.07
CA LEU A 40 -1.03 4.86 11.34
C LEU A 40 -1.68 4.38 10.04
N GLN A 41 -2.98 4.11 10.07
CA GLN A 41 -3.73 3.72 8.87
C GLN A 41 -3.71 4.85 7.84
N TYR A 42 -3.96 6.08 8.27
CA TYR A 42 -3.95 7.24 7.38
C TYR A 42 -2.54 7.48 6.81
N TYR A 43 -1.51 7.36 7.66
CA TYR A 43 -0.11 7.47 7.25
C TYR A 43 0.25 6.43 6.19
N SER A 44 -0.16 5.17 6.41
CA SER A 44 0.13 4.08 5.47
C SER A 44 -0.56 4.24 4.11
N GLN A 45 -1.69 4.96 4.07
CA GLN A 45 -2.44 5.17 2.82
C GLN A 45 -1.88 6.32 1.97
N TYR A 46 -1.33 7.35 2.61
CA TYR A 46 -1.04 8.62 1.90
C TYR A 46 0.42 9.06 1.94
N HIS A 47 1.26 8.51 2.84
CA HIS A 47 2.63 8.97 2.98
C HIS A 47 3.58 8.08 2.18
N MET A 48 4.37 8.67 1.28
CA MET A 48 5.29 7.92 0.40
C MET A 48 6.29 7.04 1.17
N ASN A 49 6.69 7.45 2.39
CA ASN A 49 7.63 6.68 3.20
C ASN A 49 6.96 5.56 3.99
N ALA A 50 5.63 5.47 3.96
CA ALA A 50 4.88 4.40 4.65
C ALA A 50 4.86 3.12 3.84
N ILE A 51 5.14 3.21 2.56
CA ILE A 51 5.09 2.08 1.63
C ILE A 51 6.45 1.88 0.97
N ARG A 52 6.68 0.65 0.53
CA ARG A 52 7.90 0.31 -0.18
C ARG A 52 7.56 -0.56 -1.38
N ARG A 53 8.05 -0.17 -2.53
CA ARG A 53 8.00 -1.00 -3.72
C ARG A 53 8.96 -2.17 -3.54
N CYS A 54 8.49 -3.37 -3.76
CA CYS A 54 9.31 -4.57 -3.60
C CYS A 54 8.86 -5.66 -4.57
N TYR A 55 9.73 -6.61 -4.75
CA TYR A 55 9.52 -7.74 -5.64
C TYR A 55 9.32 -9.00 -4.80
N LEU A 56 8.13 -9.59 -4.88
CA LEU A 56 7.83 -10.86 -4.23
C LEU A 56 8.06 -12.00 -5.21
N LYS A 57 8.80 -12.99 -4.76
CA LYS A 57 9.05 -14.21 -5.52
C LYS A 57 8.13 -15.29 -4.98
N TYR A 58 7.23 -15.76 -5.82
CA TYR A 58 6.27 -16.80 -5.47
C TYR A 58 6.58 -18.07 -6.26
N GLN A 59 6.66 -19.22 -5.58
CA GLN A 59 6.87 -20.50 -6.24
C GLN A 59 5.52 -21.16 -6.52
N TYR A 60 5.27 -21.48 -7.79
CA TYR A 60 4.05 -22.17 -8.23
C TYR A 60 4.10 -23.62 -7.73
N THR A 61 3.16 -24.01 -6.91
CA THR A 61 3.14 -25.30 -6.25
C THR A 61 2.19 -26.27 -6.93
N GLN A 62 2.34 -27.58 -6.65
CA GLN A 62 1.40 -28.60 -7.12
C GLN A 62 -0.02 -28.33 -6.58
N ALA A 63 -0.13 -27.84 -5.36
CA ALA A 63 -1.44 -27.50 -4.76
C ALA A 63 -2.14 -26.37 -5.53
N ASP A 64 -1.38 -25.40 -6.02
CA ASP A 64 -1.94 -24.32 -6.86
C ASP A 64 -2.40 -24.87 -8.20
N TYR A 65 -1.60 -25.73 -8.81
CA TYR A 65 -1.96 -26.39 -10.07
C TYR A 65 -3.28 -27.15 -9.91
N ASP A 66 -3.38 -27.96 -8.86
CA ASP A 66 -4.58 -28.77 -8.60
C ASP A 66 -5.81 -27.89 -8.35
N ARG A 67 -5.64 -26.78 -7.65
CA ARG A 67 -6.73 -25.84 -7.37
C ARG A 67 -7.18 -25.10 -8.64
N ILE A 68 -6.24 -24.61 -9.42
CA ILE A 68 -6.51 -23.72 -10.57
C ILE A 68 -6.88 -24.54 -11.81
N VAL A 69 -6.09 -25.56 -12.13
CA VAL A 69 -6.21 -26.30 -13.40
C VAL A 69 -7.12 -27.53 -13.25
N THR A 70 -6.96 -28.29 -12.17
CA THR A 70 -7.68 -29.57 -12.00
C THR A 70 -9.08 -29.36 -11.45
N ASN A 71 -9.22 -28.59 -10.37
CA ASN A 71 -10.52 -28.35 -9.72
C ASN A 71 -11.31 -27.22 -10.41
N GLY A 72 -10.60 -26.26 -10.98
CA GLY A 72 -11.18 -25.22 -11.81
C GLY A 72 -12.10 -24.26 -11.05
N ASP A 73 -13.29 -24.06 -11.58
CA ASP A 73 -14.19 -23.00 -11.15
C ASP A 73 -14.84 -23.26 -9.80
N VAL A 74 -14.97 -22.20 -9.01
CA VAL A 74 -15.82 -22.19 -7.83
C VAL A 74 -17.26 -21.87 -8.27
N SER A 75 -18.21 -22.73 -7.92
CA SER A 75 -19.61 -22.57 -8.32
C SER A 75 -20.43 -21.99 -7.18
N GLU A 76 -21.22 -20.97 -7.47
CA GLU A 76 -22.20 -20.41 -6.55
C GLU A 76 -23.58 -20.44 -7.21
N SER A 77 -24.58 -20.95 -6.49
CA SER A 77 -25.94 -21.02 -6.98
C SER A 77 -26.85 -20.09 -6.17
N GLN A 78 -27.64 -19.31 -6.87
CA GLN A 78 -28.60 -18.41 -6.25
C GLN A 78 -29.99 -18.67 -6.82
N THR A 79 -30.97 -18.86 -5.94
CA THR A 79 -32.37 -19.10 -6.32
C THR A 79 -33.21 -17.88 -5.96
N LYS A 80 -33.92 -17.33 -6.93
CA LYS A 80 -34.86 -16.23 -6.73
C LYS A 80 -36.09 -16.46 -7.60
N ASN A 81 -37.27 -16.40 -6.99
CA ASN A 81 -38.56 -16.60 -7.68
C ASN A 81 -38.61 -17.93 -8.46
N SER A 82 -38.17 -19.02 -7.83
CA SER A 82 -38.13 -20.38 -8.40
C SER A 82 -37.20 -20.55 -9.60
N VAL A 83 -36.37 -19.53 -9.88
CA VAL A 83 -35.31 -19.64 -10.91
C VAL A 83 -33.97 -19.78 -10.21
N THR A 84 -33.27 -20.89 -10.46
CA THR A 84 -31.92 -21.13 -9.94
C THR A 84 -30.91 -20.79 -11.01
N THR A 85 -30.02 -19.86 -10.71
CA THR A 85 -28.91 -19.47 -11.58
C THR A 85 -27.62 -19.90 -10.92
N THR A 86 -26.77 -20.60 -11.64
CA THR A 86 -25.46 -21.02 -11.16
C THR A 86 -24.37 -20.14 -11.83
N TRP A 87 -23.57 -19.52 -11.00
CA TRP A 87 -22.44 -18.69 -11.42
C TRP A 87 -21.16 -19.47 -11.18
N LYS A 88 -20.20 -19.28 -12.04
CA LYS A 88 -18.87 -19.88 -11.91
C LYS A 88 -17.82 -18.79 -11.80
N GLU A 89 -17.01 -18.85 -10.77
CA GLU A 89 -15.85 -17.96 -10.60
C GLU A 89 -14.58 -18.79 -10.77
N ASN A 90 -13.70 -18.32 -11.62
CA ASN A 90 -12.42 -18.99 -11.86
C ASN A 90 -11.52 -18.88 -10.64
N ALA A 91 -10.87 -20.00 -10.26
CA ALA A 91 -9.95 -20.08 -9.13
C ALA A 91 -8.51 -19.69 -9.48
N ASN A 92 -8.32 -18.86 -10.52
CA ASN A 92 -7.02 -18.43 -11.05
C ASN A 92 -6.36 -17.33 -10.22
N TYR A 93 -6.29 -17.53 -8.91
CA TYR A 93 -5.69 -16.56 -8.00
C TYR A 93 -4.57 -17.18 -7.15
N ILE A 94 -3.67 -16.33 -6.67
CA ILE A 94 -2.72 -16.67 -5.61
C ILE A 94 -2.99 -15.76 -4.41
N VAL A 95 -2.73 -16.28 -3.22
CA VAL A 95 -2.89 -15.51 -1.98
C VAL A 95 -1.58 -14.79 -1.71
N VAL A 96 -1.65 -13.46 -1.55
CA VAL A 96 -0.50 -12.63 -1.23
C VAL A 96 -0.53 -12.24 0.25
N PRO A 97 0.64 -11.89 0.85
CA PRO A 97 0.68 -11.48 2.26
C PRO A 97 -0.18 -10.24 2.53
N GLU A 98 -0.74 -10.17 3.74
CA GLU A 98 -1.60 -9.05 4.20
C GLU A 98 -0.90 -7.69 4.13
N SER A 99 0.43 -7.68 4.18
CA SER A 99 1.21 -6.45 4.08
C SER A 99 1.19 -5.82 2.69
N VAL A 100 0.65 -6.52 1.67
CA VAL A 100 0.61 -6.02 0.28
C VAL A 100 -0.60 -5.09 0.14
N ILE A 101 -0.32 -3.86 -0.29
CA ILE A 101 -1.35 -2.83 -0.50
C ILE A 101 -1.84 -2.87 -1.96
N SER A 102 -0.91 -2.98 -2.90
CA SER A 102 -1.25 -3.02 -4.32
C SER A 102 -0.23 -3.82 -5.11
N VAL A 103 -0.67 -4.36 -6.22
CA VAL A 103 0.15 -5.07 -7.18
C VAL A 103 0.15 -4.28 -8.48
N THR A 104 1.35 -3.95 -8.98
CA THR A 104 1.49 -3.15 -10.20
C THR A 104 1.68 -4.02 -11.43
N ASN A 105 2.54 -5.03 -11.32
CA ASN A 105 2.90 -5.81 -12.49
C ASN A 105 3.44 -7.18 -12.10
N ILE A 106 3.47 -8.09 -13.07
CA ILE A 106 4.17 -9.36 -12.98
C ILE A 106 5.24 -9.36 -14.06
N PHE A 107 6.46 -9.74 -13.67
CA PHE A 107 7.53 -9.86 -14.65
C PHE A 107 7.21 -10.99 -15.61
N PRO A 108 7.38 -10.77 -16.91
CA PRO A 108 7.09 -11.80 -17.89
C PRO A 108 7.94 -13.04 -17.63
N PHE A 109 7.30 -14.18 -17.73
CA PHE A 109 8.00 -15.44 -17.63
C PHE A 109 9.00 -15.52 -18.77
N SER A 110 10.26 -15.69 -18.45
CA SER A 110 11.19 -16.01 -19.51
C SER A 110 10.71 -17.32 -20.10
N SER A 111 10.21 -17.24 -21.29
CA SER A 111 9.97 -18.41 -22.06
C SER A 111 11.20 -19.30 -21.94
N LYS A 112 10.94 -20.47 -21.47
CA LYS A 112 11.85 -21.59 -21.24
C LYS A 112 13.22 -21.44 -21.90
N GLY A 113 14.12 -20.90 -21.13
CA GLY A 113 15.55 -21.21 -21.13
C GLY A 113 16.32 -21.04 -22.39
N SER A 114 15.88 -20.40 -23.32
CA SER A 114 16.84 -20.10 -24.34
C SER A 114 17.08 -18.62 -24.38
N LEU A 115 18.20 -18.28 -23.87
CA LEU A 115 19.04 -17.27 -24.49
C LEU A 115 19.13 -17.68 -25.95
N ASN A 116 18.02 -17.55 -26.66
CA ASN A 116 18.00 -17.89 -28.07
C ASN A 116 18.76 -16.75 -28.73
N LEU A 117 19.99 -17.06 -29.11
CA LEU A 117 20.88 -16.13 -29.84
C LEU A 117 20.18 -15.54 -31.07
N PHE A 118 19.12 -16.19 -31.53
CA PHE A 118 18.33 -15.76 -32.67
C PHE A 118 17.07 -14.98 -32.30
N ASP A 119 16.83 -14.74 -31.01
CA ASP A 119 15.73 -13.88 -30.57
C ASP A 119 16.02 -12.45 -31.03
N VAL A 120 15.06 -11.86 -31.73
CA VAL A 120 15.15 -10.49 -32.24
C VAL A 120 15.45 -9.50 -31.12
N ARG A 121 14.82 -9.66 -29.96
CA ARG A 121 15.05 -8.79 -28.80
C ARG A 121 16.49 -8.87 -28.27
N TYR A 122 17.05 -10.09 -28.23
CA TYR A 122 18.44 -10.30 -27.81
C TYR A 122 19.40 -9.67 -28.81
N GLN A 123 19.14 -9.83 -30.11
CA GLN A 123 19.97 -9.23 -31.16
C GLN A 123 19.93 -7.70 -31.13
N MET A 124 18.76 -7.12 -30.88
CA MET A 124 18.61 -5.66 -30.77
C MET A 124 19.35 -5.11 -29.53
N ARG A 125 19.27 -5.80 -28.40
CA ARG A 125 20.02 -5.40 -27.19
C ARG A 125 21.52 -5.56 -27.37
N LEU A 126 21.98 -6.57 -28.09
CA LEU A 126 23.40 -6.72 -28.43
C LEU A 126 23.89 -5.58 -29.33
N ASN A 127 23.12 -5.22 -30.35
CA ASN A 127 23.46 -4.09 -31.23
C ASN A 127 23.56 -2.79 -30.44
N ASP A 128 22.66 -2.55 -29.51
CA ASP A 128 22.66 -1.38 -28.63
C ASP A 128 23.94 -1.33 -27.79
N LEU A 129 24.38 -2.47 -27.25
CA LEU A 129 25.60 -2.59 -26.44
C LEU A 129 26.86 -2.27 -27.27
N TYR A 130 26.92 -2.70 -28.53
CA TYR A 130 28.07 -2.48 -29.38
C TYR A 130 28.17 -1.04 -29.91
N ASP A 131 27.04 -0.33 -29.98
CA ASP A 131 27.00 1.02 -30.59
C ASP A 131 27.05 2.14 -29.55
N PHE A 132 27.42 1.82 -28.33
CA PHE A 132 27.40 2.76 -27.19
C PHE A 132 28.36 3.98 -27.39
N SER A 133 29.33 3.85 -28.26
CA SER A 133 30.34 4.91 -28.47
C SER A 133 29.92 6.02 -29.45
N SER A 134 28.86 5.81 -30.20
CA SER A 134 28.49 6.74 -31.29
C SER A 134 27.00 7.11 -31.28
N THR A 135 26.23 6.56 -30.33
CA THR A 135 24.78 6.68 -30.37
C THR A 135 24.31 8.02 -29.81
N SER A 136 23.58 8.75 -30.59
CA SER A 136 22.82 9.91 -30.13
C SER A 136 21.74 9.44 -29.11
N VAL A 137 21.52 10.22 -28.07
CA VAL A 137 20.49 9.97 -27.04
C VAL A 137 19.13 9.80 -27.71
N VAL A 138 18.85 10.50 -28.78
CA VAL A 138 17.61 10.41 -29.55
C VAL A 138 17.45 9.00 -30.17
N ASN A 139 18.54 8.49 -30.79
CA ASN A 139 18.49 7.14 -31.37
C ASN A 139 18.32 6.07 -30.32
N TYR A 140 18.95 6.22 -29.15
CA TYR A 140 18.78 5.32 -28.01
C TYR A 140 17.32 5.28 -27.56
N ASP A 141 16.69 6.44 -27.38
CA ASP A 141 15.30 6.55 -26.97
C ASP A 141 14.36 5.89 -27.99
N ILE A 142 14.59 6.10 -29.27
CA ILE A 142 13.80 5.48 -30.34
C ILE A 142 13.91 3.94 -30.27
N VAL A 143 15.12 3.42 -30.10
CA VAL A 143 15.35 1.96 -30.00
C VAL A 143 14.65 1.38 -28.77
N MET A 144 14.74 2.07 -27.62
CA MET A 144 14.07 1.59 -26.39
C MET A 144 12.54 1.56 -26.56
N ARG A 145 11.97 2.57 -27.18
CA ARG A 145 10.51 2.59 -27.47
C ARG A 145 10.10 1.46 -28.44
N GLN A 146 10.94 1.17 -29.41
CA GLN A 146 10.69 0.06 -30.34
C GLN A 146 10.77 -1.28 -29.63
N LEU A 147 11.70 -1.47 -28.70
CA LEU A 147 11.82 -2.66 -27.89
C LEU A 147 10.59 -2.84 -26.96
N ASP A 148 10.15 -1.77 -26.33
CA ASP A 148 8.96 -1.78 -25.49
C ASP A 148 7.72 -2.15 -26.31
N PHE A 149 7.60 -1.60 -27.52
CA PHE A 149 6.50 -1.91 -28.43
C PHE A 149 6.52 -3.38 -28.85
N LEU A 150 7.70 -3.92 -29.15
CA LEU A 150 7.86 -5.34 -29.50
C LEU A 150 7.50 -6.25 -28.31
N ASP A 151 7.94 -5.89 -27.11
CA ASP A 151 7.61 -6.64 -25.91
C ASP A 151 6.09 -6.64 -25.67
N HIS A 152 5.43 -5.51 -25.87
CA HIS A 152 3.99 -5.39 -25.73
C HIS A 152 3.23 -6.29 -26.74
N ILE A 153 3.72 -6.38 -27.98
CA ILE A 153 3.08 -7.21 -29.02
C ILE A 153 3.37 -8.70 -28.81
N LEU A 154 4.63 -9.04 -28.51
CA LEU A 154 5.08 -10.44 -28.52
C LEU A 154 4.78 -11.17 -27.22
N VAL A 155 4.93 -10.48 -26.09
CA VAL A 155 4.70 -11.07 -24.76
C VAL A 155 3.30 -10.75 -24.26
N GLY A 156 2.91 -9.48 -24.38
CA GLY A 156 1.66 -8.96 -23.84
C GLY A 156 1.71 -8.86 -22.31
N GLU A 157 0.97 -7.93 -21.77
CA GLU A 157 0.80 -7.83 -20.33
C GLU A 157 -0.32 -8.77 -19.90
N LYS A 158 -0.06 -9.56 -18.86
CA LYS A 158 -1.10 -10.41 -18.27
C LYS A 158 -2.03 -9.54 -17.44
N PRO A 159 -3.35 -9.54 -17.69
CA PRO A 159 -4.26 -8.73 -16.86
C PRO A 159 -4.25 -9.20 -15.42
N LEU A 160 -4.17 -8.22 -14.52
CA LEU A 160 -4.09 -8.45 -13.08
C LEU A 160 -5.30 -7.84 -12.40
N ARG A 161 -5.85 -8.54 -11.40
CA ARG A 161 -6.91 -8.05 -10.54
C ARG A 161 -6.54 -8.37 -9.10
N PHE A 162 -6.41 -7.34 -8.28
CA PHE A 162 -6.04 -7.51 -6.87
C PHE A 162 -7.02 -6.78 -5.98
N ASN A 163 -7.37 -7.39 -4.87
CA ASN A 163 -8.18 -6.78 -3.83
C ASN A 163 -7.52 -7.02 -2.48
N GLN A 164 -7.18 -5.92 -1.82
CA GLN A 164 -6.50 -5.95 -0.51
C GLN A 164 -7.35 -6.62 0.57
N ASN A 165 -8.69 -6.53 0.49
CA ASN A 165 -9.55 -7.05 1.54
C ASN A 165 -9.62 -8.59 1.57
N ASP A 166 -9.41 -9.25 0.44
CA ASP A 166 -9.39 -10.71 0.37
C ASP A 166 -7.99 -11.28 0.12
N ASN A 167 -7.01 -10.42 -0.10
CA ASN A 167 -5.60 -10.75 -0.34
C ASN A 167 -5.41 -11.71 -1.53
N LYS A 168 -6.32 -11.65 -2.51
CA LYS A 168 -6.26 -12.50 -3.69
C LYS A 168 -5.77 -11.70 -4.89
N LEU A 169 -4.75 -12.23 -5.53
CA LEU A 169 -4.24 -11.72 -6.80
C LEU A 169 -4.69 -12.66 -7.90
N PHE A 170 -5.63 -12.23 -8.72
CA PHE A 170 -6.08 -12.95 -9.91
C PHE A 170 -5.18 -12.58 -11.08
N ILE A 171 -4.74 -13.60 -11.79
CA ILE A 171 -3.85 -13.45 -12.94
C ILE A 171 -4.52 -14.16 -14.13
N ASP A 172 -4.91 -13.39 -15.12
CA ASP A 172 -5.61 -13.93 -16.30
C ASP A 172 -4.58 -14.41 -17.32
N MET A 173 -4.14 -15.66 -17.14
CA MET A 173 -3.19 -16.34 -18.02
C MET A 173 -3.54 -17.82 -18.14
N ASP A 174 -2.89 -18.53 -19.05
CA ASP A 174 -3.04 -19.98 -19.14
C ASP A 174 -2.07 -20.65 -18.14
N TRP A 175 -2.62 -20.97 -16.96
CA TRP A 175 -1.85 -21.58 -15.87
C TRP A 175 -1.27 -22.97 -16.21
N LYS A 176 -1.78 -23.59 -17.25
CA LYS A 176 -1.32 -24.91 -17.67
C LYS A 176 -0.12 -24.83 -18.62
N GLU A 177 -0.14 -23.84 -19.52
CA GLU A 177 0.88 -23.71 -20.57
C GLU A 177 1.96 -22.67 -20.22
N ASP A 178 1.56 -21.56 -19.57
CA ASP A 178 2.46 -20.45 -19.27
C ASP A 178 3.41 -20.74 -18.11
N LEU A 179 3.03 -21.61 -17.15
CA LEU A 179 3.80 -21.81 -15.93
C LEU A 179 3.85 -23.29 -15.53
N GLN A 180 5.04 -23.77 -15.21
CA GLN A 180 5.22 -25.16 -14.75
C GLN A 180 5.35 -25.20 -13.22
N VAL A 181 4.89 -26.31 -12.61
CA VAL A 181 5.04 -26.53 -11.18
C VAL A 181 6.52 -26.47 -10.79
N GLY A 182 6.82 -25.69 -9.78
CA GLY A 182 8.18 -25.44 -9.32
C GLY A 182 8.81 -24.17 -9.86
N GLU A 183 8.24 -23.58 -10.89
CA GLU A 183 8.72 -22.29 -11.42
C GLU A 183 8.32 -21.12 -10.51
N TYR A 184 8.92 -19.97 -10.75
CA TYR A 184 8.76 -18.80 -9.91
C TYR A 184 8.12 -17.65 -10.68
N LEU A 185 7.12 -17.04 -10.05
CA LEU A 185 6.54 -15.76 -10.41
C LEU A 185 7.26 -14.64 -9.66
N VAL A 186 7.60 -13.57 -10.32
CA VAL A 186 8.10 -12.35 -9.67
C VAL A 186 7.04 -11.27 -9.85
N ILE A 187 6.52 -10.80 -8.71
CA ILE A 187 5.40 -9.87 -8.62
C ILE A 187 5.92 -8.55 -8.07
N ASP A 188 5.61 -7.47 -8.74
CA ASP A 188 5.93 -6.11 -8.29
C ASP A 188 4.81 -5.59 -7.40
N UNK A 189 4.88 -5.29 -5.91
CA UNK A 189 4.02 -5.05 -5.07
C UNK A 189 4.39 -3.95 -4.37
N PHE A 190 3.55 -3.22 -3.94
CA PHE A 190 3.76 -2.22 -2.87
C PHE A 190 3.28 -2.81 -1.55
N ARG A 191 4.05 -2.65 -0.50
CA ARG A 191 3.71 -3.21 0.82
C ARG A 191 3.96 -2.19 1.95
N UNK A 192 3.14 -2.19 2.98
CA UNK A 192 3.22 -1.48 3.98
C UNK A 192 4.35 -1.72 4.57
N LEU A 193 4.98 -0.79 5.22
CA LEU A 193 6.10 -0.92 6.17
C LEU A 193 5.53 -1.10 7.57
N ASP A 194 5.71 -2.26 8.10
CA ASP A 194 5.28 -2.60 9.46
C ASP A 194 6.02 -1.74 10.49
N PRO A 195 5.33 -0.89 11.27
CA PRO A 195 6.01 -0.02 12.25
C PRO A 195 6.72 -0.79 13.37
N GLU A 196 6.33 -2.03 13.65
CA GLU A 196 7.02 -2.84 14.68
C GLU A 196 8.40 -3.26 14.21
N THR A 197 8.55 -3.49 12.90
CA THR A 197 9.84 -3.84 12.28
C THR A 197 10.65 -2.58 11.94
N PHE A 198 9.99 -1.55 11.45
CA PHE A 198 10.62 -0.30 10.98
C PHE A 198 10.25 0.85 11.93
N THR A 199 10.90 0.86 13.10
CA THR A 199 10.55 1.75 14.22
C THR A 199 10.74 3.24 13.94
N ASP A 200 11.49 3.60 12.89
CA ASP A 200 11.69 5.00 12.49
C ASP A 200 10.40 5.67 12.03
N VAL A 201 9.37 4.89 11.66
CA VAL A 201 8.02 5.39 11.35
C VAL A 201 7.48 6.22 12.51
N TYR A 202 7.69 5.77 13.77
CA TYR A 202 7.20 6.48 14.95
C TYR A 202 7.86 7.86 15.15
N ASN A 203 9.01 8.08 14.53
CA ASN A 203 9.71 9.37 14.62
C ASN A 203 9.38 10.31 13.46
N ASP A 204 8.53 9.92 12.54
CA ASP A 204 8.15 10.76 11.41
C ASP A 204 7.52 12.06 11.89
N GLN A 205 7.89 13.18 11.25
CA GLN A 205 7.47 14.52 11.65
C GLN A 205 5.97 14.75 11.46
N TRP A 206 5.45 14.30 10.31
CA TRP A 206 4.02 14.45 10.01
C TRP A 206 3.19 13.58 10.96
N LEU A 207 3.59 12.32 11.15
CA LEU A 207 2.88 11.38 12.01
C LEU A 207 2.81 11.89 13.46
N LYS A 208 3.92 12.41 14.01
CA LYS A 208 3.94 12.99 15.37
C LYS A 208 2.94 14.14 15.52
N ARG A 209 2.88 15.03 14.53
CA ARG A 209 1.94 16.16 14.54
C ARG A 209 0.49 15.66 14.43
N TYR A 210 0.24 14.69 13.56
CA TYR A 210 -1.12 14.18 13.31
C TYR A 210 -1.64 13.42 14.53
N VAL A 211 -0.84 12.56 15.16
CA VAL A 211 -1.20 11.84 16.40
C VAL A 211 -1.53 12.86 17.51
N THR A 212 -0.70 13.88 17.67
CA THR A 212 -0.92 14.92 18.68
C THR A 212 -2.27 15.63 18.44
N THR A 213 -2.58 15.93 17.19
CA THR A 213 -3.83 16.61 16.82
C THR A 213 -5.04 15.70 17.03
N LEU A 214 -4.94 14.41 16.72
CA LEU A 214 -6.02 13.45 16.98
C LEU A 214 -6.25 13.28 18.49
N PHE A 215 -5.20 13.26 19.30
CA PHE A 215 -5.32 13.22 20.76
C PHE A 215 -5.98 14.49 21.28
N LYS A 216 -5.61 15.66 20.76
CA LYS A 216 -6.25 16.97 21.08
C LYS A 216 -7.73 16.93 20.71
N LYS A 217 -8.07 16.36 19.57
CA LYS A 217 -9.46 16.21 19.09
C LYS A 217 -10.26 15.32 20.05
N GLN A 218 -9.69 14.16 20.45
CA GLN A 218 -10.36 13.25 21.40
C GLN A 218 -10.54 13.92 22.76
N TRP A 219 -9.53 14.63 23.26
CA TRP A 219 -9.59 15.38 24.50
C TRP A 219 -10.68 16.46 24.45
N GLY A 220 -10.73 17.26 23.37
CA GLY A 220 -11.76 18.28 23.15
C GLY A 220 -13.17 17.68 23.09
N ALA A 221 -13.33 16.53 22.41
CA ALA A 221 -14.59 15.81 22.33
C ALA A 221 -15.07 15.33 23.72
N ASN A 222 -14.14 14.81 24.54
CA ASN A 222 -14.47 14.38 25.91
C ASN A 222 -14.89 15.60 26.77
N LEU A 223 -14.14 16.69 26.69
CA LEU A 223 -14.43 17.91 27.46
C LEU A 223 -15.70 18.62 27.00
N SER A 224 -16.05 18.55 25.72
CA SER A 224 -17.23 19.24 25.18
C SER A 224 -18.53 18.71 25.78
N LYS A 225 -18.54 17.47 26.31
CA LYS A 225 -19.70 16.90 27.00
C LYS A 225 -20.02 17.64 28.30
N PHE A 226 -19.06 18.39 28.84
CA PHE A 226 -19.21 19.19 30.07
C PHE A 226 -19.35 20.67 29.78
N ASN A 227 -19.64 21.07 28.54
CA ASN A 227 -19.84 22.47 28.19
C ASN A 227 -21.02 23.07 28.96
N GLY A 228 -20.81 24.24 29.55
CA GLY A 228 -21.80 24.93 30.34
C GLY A 228 -21.86 24.52 31.80
N VAL A 229 -21.08 23.54 32.21
CA VAL A 229 -20.97 23.20 33.65
C VAL A 229 -19.99 24.19 34.29
N ALA A 230 -20.49 24.97 35.22
CA ALA A 230 -19.64 25.88 36.00
C ALA A 230 -18.91 25.10 37.10
N MET A 231 -17.61 25.08 37.06
CA MET A 231 -16.79 24.46 38.09
C MET A 231 -16.68 25.42 39.31
N ILE A 232 -16.31 24.84 40.44
CA ILE A 232 -16.06 25.62 41.67
C ILE A 232 -14.97 26.68 41.37
N GLY A 233 -15.29 27.93 41.60
CA GLY A 233 -14.40 29.07 41.28
C GLY A 233 -14.73 29.80 39.97
N GLY A 234 -15.84 29.45 39.30
CA GLY A 234 -16.31 30.15 38.11
C GLY A 234 -15.54 29.81 36.83
N VAL A 235 -14.76 28.75 36.83
CA VAL A 235 -14.00 28.30 35.68
C VAL A 235 -14.93 27.52 34.74
N THR A 236 -14.89 27.79 33.43
CA THR A 236 -15.62 27.06 32.44
C THR A 236 -14.64 26.26 31.57
N LEU A 237 -15.02 25.04 31.23
CA LEU A 237 -14.22 24.20 30.31
C LEU A 237 -14.55 24.56 28.88
N ASN A 238 -13.51 24.89 28.09
CA ASN A 238 -13.65 25.27 26.68
C ASN A 238 -13.42 24.05 25.75
N GLY A 239 -14.05 22.92 26.05
CA GLY A 239 -13.91 21.71 25.26
C GLY A 239 -14.31 21.90 23.80
N GLY A 240 -15.38 22.66 23.55
CA GLY A 240 -15.84 22.94 22.18
C GLY A 240 -14.82 23.71 21.34
N GLN A 241 -14.09 24.65 21.95
CA GLN A 241 -13.04 25.40 21.26
C GLN A 241 -11.87 24.48 20.91
N ILE A 242 -11.39 23.70 21.88
CA ILE A 242 -10.30 22.72 21.67
C ILE A 242 -10.66 21.78 20.52
N TYR A 243 -11.91 21.28 20.50
CA TYR A 243 -12.41 20.38 19.47
C TYR A 243 -12.41 21.06 18.08
N SER A 244 -12.94 22.29 17.98
CA SER A 244 -13.02 23.00 16.69
C SER A 244 -11.62 23.35 16.14
N GLU A 245 -10.70 23.75 17.01
CA GLU A 245 -9.30 24.01 16.62
C GLU A 245 -8.63 22.73 16.10
N SER A 246 -8.84 21.61 16.80
CA SER A 246 -8.25 20.34 16.41
C SER A 246 -8.80 19.83 15.07
N LEU A 247 -10.09 20.07 14.77
CA LEU A 247 -10.66 19.73 13.46
C LEU A 247 -9.95 20.48 12.34
N GLN A 248 -9.74 21.78 12.51
CA GLN A 248 -9.04 22.60 11.51
C GLN A 248 -7.59 22.15 11.33
N GLU A 249 -6.93 21.78 12.43
CA GLU A 249 -5.57 21.25 12.39
C GLU A 249 -5.52 19.90 11.67
N CYS A 250 -6.50 19.01 11.89
CA CYS A 250 -6.61 17.73 11.19
C CYS A 250 -6.77 17.95 9.67
N GLU A 251 -7.73 18.77 9.26
CA GLU A 251 -7.99 19.07 7.85
C GLU A 251 -6.73 19.63 7.16
N LYS A 252 -6.01 20.49 7.86
CA LYS A 252 -4.76 21.06 7.35
C LYS A 252 -3.69 19.98 7.14
N LEU A 253 -3.51 19.10 8.12
CA LEU A 253 -2.52 18.02 8.04
C LEU A 253 -2.90 16.98 6.98
N GLU A 254 -4.18 16.67 6.85
CA GLU A 254 -4.69 15.77 5.82
C GLU A 254 -4.51 16.34 4.42
N THR A 255 -4.63 17.64 4.26
CA THR A 255 -4.32 18.32 3.00
C THR A 255 -2.80 18.32 2.74
N GLU A 256 -2.01 18.60 3.78
CA GLU A 256 -0.55 18.64 3.71
C GLU A 256 0.02 17.30 3.24
N ILE A 257 -0.46 16.17 3.78
CA ILE A 257 0.05 14.84 3.40
C ILE A 257 -0.24 14.56 1.90
N ARG A 258 -1.43 14.89 1.44
CA ARG A 258 -1.83 14.64 0.04
C ARG A 258 -1.09 15.52 -0.96
N THR A 259 -0.66 16.72 -0.54
CA THR A 259 0.01 17.65 -1.46
C THR A 259 1.53 17.59 -1.40
N THR A 260 2.09 17.16 -0.26
CA THR A 260 3.55 17.24 -0.01
C THR A 260 4.19 15.86 0.05
N PHE A 261 3.50 14.87 0.62
CA PHE A 261 4.10 13.58 0.95
C PHE A 261 3.54 12.41 0.13
N GLU A 262 2.66 12.68 -0.83
CA GLU A 262 2.22 11.68 -1.79
C GLU A 262 3.38 11.32 -2.72
N GLU A 263 3.46 10.05 -3.14
CA GLU A 263 4.51 9.60 -4.04
C GLU A 263 4.49 10.44 -5.32
N PRO A 264 5.61 11.08 -5.69
CA PRO A 264 5.64 11.89 -6.90
C PRO A 264 5.35 11.00 -8.11
N HIS A 265 4.49 11.49 -8.99
CA HIS A 265 4.21 10.79 -10.23
C HIS A 265 5.51 10.58 -10.98
N ASN A 266 5.92 9.34 -11.09
CA ASN A 266 7.04 8.97 -11.96
C ASN A 266 6.60 9.23 -13.39
N PHE A 267 6.87 10.42 -13.88
CA PHE A 267 6.82 10.67 -15.30
C PHE A 267 7.86 9.73 -15.92
N ILE A 268 7.40 8.62 -16.41
CA ILE A 268 8.22 7.85 -17.32
C ILE A 268 8.32 8.72 -18.57
N ILE A 269 9.33 9.58 -18.56
CA ILE A 269 9.76 10.20 -19.79
C ILE A 269 10.49 9.09 -20.52
N GLY A 270 9.73 8.27 -21.16
CA GLY A 270 10.26 7.26 -22.06
C GLY A 270 10.70 7.88 -23.36
#